data_744ce0114f1f75bbac1972d787982893
#
_entry.id   744ce0114f1f75bbac1972d787982893
#
_cell.length_a   1.000
_cell.length_b   1.000
_cell.length_c   1.000
_cell.angle_alpha   90.00
_cell.angle_beta   90.00
_cell.angle_gamma   90.00
#
_symmetry.space_group_name_H-M   'P 1'
#
loop_
_entity.id
_entity.type
_entity.pdbx_description
1 polymer ?
#
loop_
_entity_poly.entity_id
_entity_poly.type
_entity_poly.pdbx_seq_one_letter_code
_entity_poly.pdbx_strand_id
1 'polypeptide(L)'
;MACPVQKRLLSAVVFVLLLAVFPARGDEKLKQSPASDPDARVEITPRKKPGSDAAPAPRSGNIRVDTTLVLINVTVTDPLNRFVTGLEKEHFKLFEEKSEQTITQFSSEDAPLSVGLVFDTSGSMGNKLQKSRLAVTQFLKTANPEDEFFLVEFNDRPELVVPFTPNSEEIQNSLTFTQSKGRTALLDAIYLAMNHMKKARNPRKAILIISDGGDNSSRYTESEIKNAVREADVQIYAIGIFEPISARGRTAEEMGGPGLLSEVAEQTGGRHFPVENLNELPDVAAKIGIELRNQYVLGYNPKNSERDGKYRHVQVKLVQPRGLPPLKAFFRLGYYAPSQ
;
A
#
# COMPACT_ATOMS: atom_id res chain seq x y z
N MET A 1 -4.91 -36.03 58.58
CA MET A 1 -4.03 -35.06 59.26
C MET A 1 -4.09 -33.73 58.50
N ALA A 2 -4.75 -32.80 59.14
CA ALA A 2 -4.61 -31.34 59.18
C ALA A 2 -4.34 -30.54 57.90
N CYS A 3 -5.37 -29.81 57.52
CA CYS A 3 -5.36 -28.52 56.80
C CYS A 3 -4.60 -27.46 57.62
N PRO A 4 -4.03 -26.40 56.98
CA PRO A 4 -4.64 -25.15 57.39
C PRO A 4 -4.99 -24.16 56.22
N VAL A 5 -6.08 -23.55 56.48
CA VAL A 5 -6.69 -22.31 55.96
C VAL A 5 -5.73 -21.11 56.09
N GLN A 6 -5.61 -20.28 55.04
CA GLN A 6 -5.07 -18.93 55.19
C GLN A 6 -5.87 -17.87 54.43
N LYS A 7 -6.56 -17.13 55.17
CA LYS A 7 -7.16 -15.80 55.22
C LYS A 7 -7.04 -14.88 54.01
N ARG A 8 -8.23 -14.42 53.63
CA ARG A 8 -8.53 -13.26 52.80
C ARG A 8 -8.05 -11.96 53.48
N LEU A 9 -7.40 -11.09 52.72
CA LEU A 9 -7.29 -9.66 53.05
C LEU A 9 -8.02 -8.86 51.94
N LEU A 10 -9.13 -8.27 52.33
CA LEU A 10 -9.81 -7.18 51.60
C LEU A 10 -8.94 -5.92 51.82
N SER A 11 -8.54 -5.27 50.75
CA SER A 11 -8.01 -3.90 50.77
C SER A 11 -9.03 -2.99 50.06
N ALA A 12 -9.74 -2.21 50.87
CA ALA A 12 -10.63 -1.16 50.41
C ALA A 12 -9.79 0.05 49.97
N VAL A 13 -9.92 0.46 48.71
CA VAL A 13 -9.37 1.72 48.23
C VAL A 13 -10.48 2.77 48.27
N VAL A 14 -10.27 3.75 49.15
CA VAL A 14 -11.12 4.93 49.33
C VAL A 14 -10.88 5.90 48.16
N PHE A 15 -11.94 6.19 47.43
CA PHE A 15 -11.96 7.25 46.40
C PHE A 15 -12.19 8.59 47.09
N VAL A 16 -11.17 9.45 47.10
CA VAL A 16 -11.30 10.85 47.55
C VAL A 16 -11.67 11.70 46.33
N LEU A 17 -12.90 12.20 46.33
CA LEU A 17 -13.40 13.18 45.34
C LEU A 17 -12.89 14.56 45.77
N LEU A 18 -11.98 15.14 44.99
CA LEU A 18 -11.56 16.54 45.11
C LEU A 18 -12.43 17.40 44.18
N LEU A 19 -13.41 18.10 44.79
CA LEU A 19 -14.17 19.20 44.18
C LEU A 19 -13.27 20.43 44.13
N ALA A 20 -12.83 20.82 42.92
CA ALA A 20 -12.20 22.10 42.68
C ALA A 20 -13.30 23.15 42.43
N VAL A 21 -13.47 24.04 43.38
CA VAL A 21 -14.30 25.25 43.30
C VAL A 21 -13.51 26.30 42.51
N PHE A 22 -14.03 26.73 41.35
CA PHE A 22 -13.54 27.90 40.64
C PHE A 22 -14.30 29.17 41.12
N PRO A 23 -13.62 30.25 41.50
CA PRO A 23 -14.27 31.51 41.78
C PRO A 23 -14.62 32.26 40.48
N ALA A 24 -15.83 32.70 40.40
CA ALA A 24 -16.29 33.66 39.39
C ALA A 24 -15.69 35.06 39.65
N ARG A 25 -15.15 35.64 38.63
CA ARG A 25 -14.77 37.09 38.52
C ARG A 25 -14.73 37.37 37.04
N GLY A 26 -15.32 38.33 36.49
CA GLY A 26 -15.83 39.62 36.87
C GLY A 26 -16.15 40.36 35.56
N ASP A 27 -17.11 41.19 35.60
CA ASP A 27 -17.65 42.01 34.50
C ASP A 27 -16.58 42.58 33.55
N GLU A 28 -16.73 42.33 32.26
CA GLU A 28 -16.10 43.12 31.25
C GLU A 28 -17.14 43.69 30.27
N LYS A 29 -17.23 45.00 30.30
CA LYS A 29 -18.24 45.84 29.64
C LYS A 29 -18.31 45.59 28.13
N LEU A 30 -19.51 45.32 27.63
CA LEU A 30 -19.85 45.48 26.22
C LEU A 30 -19.53 46.92 25.77
N LYS A 31 -18.57 47.09 24.89
CA LYS A 31 -18.42 48.34 24.10
C LYS A 31 -19.47 48.30 22.98
N GLN A 32 -20.43 49.18 23.08
CA GLN A 32 -21.39 49.53 22.05
C GLN A 32 -20.66 50.05 20.81
N SER A 33 -20.92 49.46 19.65
CA SER A 33 -20.61 50.03 18.34
C SER A 33 -21.38 51.33 18.14
N PRO A 34 -20.76 52.35 17.60
CA PRO A 34 -21.47 53.61 17.28
C PRO A 34 -22.40 53.37 16.08
N ALA A 35 -23.57 53.99 16.19
CA ALA A 35 -24.64 54.00 15.20
C ALA A 35 -24.15 54.52 13.84
N SER A 36 -24.59 53.83 12.78
CA SER A 36 -24.37 54.25 11.39
C SER A 36 -25.18 55.50 11.10
N ASP A 37 -24.46 56.59 10.68
CA ASP A 37 -25.00 57.82 10.19
C ASP A 37 -25.63 57.64 8.80
N PRO A 38 -26.93 57.95 8.57
CA PRO A 38 -27.61 57.67 7.32
C PRO A 38 -27.32 58.62 6.15
N ASP A 39 -26.39 59.60 6.29
CA ASP A 39 -26.16 60.65 5.27
C ASP A 39 -24.74 60.70 4.65
N ALA A 40 -23.99 59.63 4.67
CA ALA A 40 -22.71 59.55 3.94
C ALA A 40 -22.97 59.37 2.43
N ARG A 41 -23.19 60.46 1.69
CA ARG A 41 -23.13 60.50 0.23
C ARG A 41 -21.72 60.14 -0.24
N VAL A 42 -21.59 58.97 -0.90
CA VAL A 42 -20.40 58.57 -1.61
C VAL A 42 -20.32 59.39 -2.92
N GLU A 43 -19.45 60.37 -2.95
CA GLU A 43 -19.13 61.12 -4.18
C GLU A 43 -18.21 60.28 -5.09
N ILE A 44 -18.78 59.74 -6.21
CA ILE A 44 -18.03 58.98 -7.18
C ILE A 44 -17.32 59.96 -8.13
N THR A 45 -16.04 60.25 -7.88
CA THR A 45 -15.20 60.96 -8.83
C THR A 45 -14.84 60.08 -10.00
N PRO A 46 -15.09 60.52 -11.28
CA PRO A 46 -14.71 59.72 -12.44
C PRO A 46 -13.19 59.62 -12.55
N ARG A 47 -12.69 58.38 -12.61
CA ARG A 47 -11.27 58.08 -12.80
C ARG A 47 -10.85 58.56 -14.19
N LYS A 48 -9.93 59.55 -14.23
CA LYS A 48 -9.32 60.05 -15.47
C LYS A 48 -8.66 58.87 -16.22
N LYS A 49 -9.02 58.63 -17.49
CA LYS A 49 -8.32 57.66 -18.36
C LYS A 49 -6.87 58.07 -18.50
N PRO A 50 -5.90 57.20 -18.26
CA PRO A 50 -4.51 57.47 -18.66
C PRO A 50 -4.42 57.47 -20.17
N GLY A 51 -3.71 58.45 -20.73
CA GLY A 51 -3.45 58.59 -22.15
C GLY A 51 -2.73 57.34 -22.71
N SER A 52 -3.09 57.01 -23.91
CA SER A 52 -2.45 55.99 -24.75
C SER A 52 -1.04 56.44 -25.10
N ASP A 53 -0.01 55.87 -24.44
CA ASP A 53 1.36 55.72 -24.95
C ASP A 53 2.22 55.04 -23.86
N ALA A 54 1.85 53.76 -23.51
CA ALA A 54 2.75 52.88 -22.83
C ALA A 54 2.82 51.58 -23.67
N ALA A 55 4.01 51.27 -24.16
CA ALA A 55 4.30 50.04 -24.83
C ALA A 55 3.82 48.86 -23.96
N PRO A 56 3.22 47.80 -24.52
CA PRO A 56 2.75 46.69 -23.76
C PRO A 56 3.93 46.03 -23.03
N ALA A 57 3.87 46.03 -21.70
CA ALA A 57 4.79 45.24 -20.89
C ALA A 57 4.76 43.79 -21.36
N PRO A 58 5.92 43.13 -21.45
CA PRO A 58 5.94 41.72 -21.87
C PRO A 58 5.06 40.92 -20.91
N ARG A 59 4.02 40.30 -21.45
CA ARG A 59 3.23 39.33 -20.69
C ARG A 59 4.16 38.19 -20.31
N SER A 60 4.59 38.15 -19.02
CA SER A 60 5.23 36.98 -18.49
C SER A 60 4.24 35.83 -18.65
N GLY A 61 4.39 35.02 -19.71
CA GLY A 61 3.66 33.81 -19.88
C GLY A 61 4.04 32.92 -18.70
N ASN A 62 3.11 32.65 -17.80
CA ASN A 62 3.25 31.57 -16.86
C ASN A 62 3.35 30.27 -17.67
N ILE A 63 4.58 29.82 -17.94
CA ILE A 63 4.83 28.51 -18.47
C ILE A 63 4.47 27.55 -17.34
N ARG A 64 3.24 27.00 -17.37
CA ARG A 64 2.90 25.83 -16.56
C ARG A 64 3.62 24.65 -17.19
N VAL A 65 4.71 24.24 -16.60
CA VAL A 65 5.34 22.95 -16.92
C VAL A 65 4.65 21.93 -16.03
N ASP A 66 3.64 21.24 -16.57
CA ASP A 66 3.07 20.05 -15.94
C ASP A 66 4.10 18.92 -16.06
N THR A 67 4.99 18.83 -15.10
CA THR A 67 5.93 17.72 -15.02
C THR A 67 5.25 16.53 -14.34
N THR A 68 5.06 15.46 -15.08
CA THR A 68 4.55 14.19 -14.53
C THR A 68 5.71 13.48 -13.83
N LEU A 69 5.74 13.52 -12.50
CA LEU A 69 6.70 12.75 -11.71
C LEU A 69 6.27 11.27 -11.69
N VAL A 70 7.16 10.39 -12.09
CA VAL A 70 6.97 8.93 -12.01
C VAL A 70 7.79 8.40 -10.84
N LEU A 71 7.15 7.67 -9.94
CA LEU A 71 7.78 7.02 -8.80
C LEU A 71 7.92 5.52 -9.05
N ILE A 72 9.10 4.99 -8.81
CA ILE A 72 9.42 3.56 -8.92
C ILE A 72 9.91 3.06 -7.57
N ASN A 73 9.14 2.20 -6.94
CA ASN A 73 9.55 1.48 -5.75
C ASN A 73 10.49 0.35 -6.14
N VAL A 74 11.63 0.23 -5.46
CA VAL A 74 12.66 -0.76 -5.75
C VAL A 74 13.04 -1.50 -4.48
N THR A 75 12.87 -2.81 -4.48
CA THR A 75 13.44 -3.70 -3.48
C THR A 75 14.78 -4.23 -3.99
N VAL A 76 15.80 -4.20 -3.15
CA VAL A 76 17.12 -4.77 -3.48
C VAL A 76 17.45 -5.91 -2.53
N THR A 77 17.87 -7.04 -3.10
CA THR A 77 18.26 -8.23 -2.31
C THR A 77 19.62 -8.75 -2.72
N ASP A 78 20.27 -9.44 -1.79
CA ASP A 78 21.44 -10.27 -2.05
C ASP A 78 21.05 -11.67 -2.59
N PRO A 79 22.02 -12.54 -2.97
CA PRO A 79 21.73 -13.89 -3.45
C PRO A 79 21.03 -14.81 -2.43
N LEU A 80 21.09 -14.46 -1.14
CA LEU A 80 20.39 -15.19 -0.07
C LEU A 80 18.99 -14.62 0.21
N ASN A 81 18.47 -13.77 -0.70
CA ASN A 81 17.18 -13.08 -0.53
C ASN A 81 17.08 -12.21 0.74
N ARG A 82 18.20 -11.70 1.26
CA ARG A 82 18.22 -10.71 2.34
C ARG A 82 18.17 -9.32 1.74
N PHE A 83 17.44 -8.40 2.41
CA PHE A 83 17.36 -7.01 1.94
C PHE A 83 18.69 -6.31 2.07
N VAL A 84 18.99 -5.49 1.08
CA VAL A 84 20.16 -4.63 1.06
C VAL A 84 19.68 -3.19 1.20
N THR A 85 19.99 -2.60 2.35
CA THR A 85 19.70 -1.19 2.69
C THR A 85 20.98 -0.38 2.66
N GLY A 86 20.88 0.96 2.69
CA GLY A 86 22.05 1.85 2.72
C GLY A 86 22.69 2.09 1.34
N LEU A 87 22.02 1.70 0.24
CA LEU A 87 22.46 2.10 -1.09
C LEU A 87 22.08 3.58 -1.33
N GLU A 88 22.97 4.30 -1.97
CA GLU A 88 22.75 5.69 -2.36
C GLU A 88 22.27 5.79 -3.81
N LYS A 89 21.77 6.95 -4.19
CA LYS A 89 21.22 7.23 -5.53
C LYS A 89 22.18 6.81 -6.66
N GLU A 90 23.47 6.98 -6.48
CA GLU A 90 24.52 6.69 -7.44
C GLU A 90 24.63 5.19 -7.80
N HIS A 91 24.09 4.32 -6.94
CA HIS A 91 24.04 2.89 -7.18
C HIS A 91 22.87 2.47 -8.10
N PHE A 92 22.01 3.42 -8.50
CA PHE A 92 20.86 3.15 -9.35
C PHE A 92 20.98 3.86 -10.69
N LYS A 93 20.74 3.13 -11.78
CA LYS A 93 20.51 3.67 -13.12
C LYS A 93 19.13 3.29 -13.58
N LEU A 94 18.36 4.29 -13.96
CA LEU A 94 16.97 4.12 -14.38
C LEU A 94 16.84 4.39 -15.87
N PHE A 95 16.11 3.52 -16.56
CA PHE A 95 15.87 3.61 -17.98
C PHE A 95 14.37 3.54 -18.26
N GLU A 96 13.89 4.32 -19.22
CA GLU A 96 12.58 4.23 -19.83
C GLU A 96 12.74 4.03 -21.34
N GLU A 97 12.12 3.02 -21.90
CA GLU A 97 12.22 2.66 -23.34
C GLU A 97 13.68 2.65 -23.86
N LYS A 98 14.62 2.15 -23.07
CA LYS A 98 16.08 2.12 -23.31
C LYS A 98 16.79 3.48 -23.14
N SER A 99 16.09 4.59 -22.91
CA SER A 99 16.68 5.90 -22.65
C SER A 99 16.95 6.05 -21.16
N GLU A 100 18.20 6.36 -20.78
CA GLU A 100 18.56 6.63 -19.39
C GLU A 100 17.85 7.89 -18.89
N GLN A 101 17.22 7.78 -17.72
CA GLN A 101 16.48 8.86 -17.07
C GLN A 101 17.27 9.41 -15.89
N THR A 102 17.10 10.71 -15.63
CA THR A 102 17.73 11.34 -14.46
C THR A 102 16.84 11.14 -13.24
N ILE A 103 17.34 10.47 -12.20
CA ILE A 103 16.64 10.34 -10.93
C ILE A 103 16.65 11.72 -10.26
N THR A 104 15.47 12.33 -10.13
CA THR A 104 15.29 13.66 -9.52
C THR A 104 14.94 13.58 -8.05
N GLN A 105 14.29 12.49 -7.63
CA GLN A 105 13.97 12.21 -6.24
C GLN A 105 14.49 10.83 -5.86
N PHE A 106 15.04 10.73 -4.64
CA PHE A 106 15.51 9.47 -4.07
C PHE A 106 15.14 9.45 -2.59
N SER A 107 14.50 8.37 -2.15
CA SER A 107 14.22 8.13 -0.73
C SER A 107 14.41 6.65 -0.42
N SER A 108 14.88 6.37 0.78
CA SER A 108 14.93 5.04 1.39
C SER A 108 14.26 5.04 2.76
N GLU A 109 13.51 6.08 3.07
CA GLU A 109 12.80 6.23 4.34
C GLU A 109 11.50 5.43 4.32
N ASP A 110 11.12 4.92 5.49
CA ASP A 110 9.82 4.32 5.68
C ASP A 110 8.72 5.39 5.53
N ALA A 111 7.68 5.03 4.82
CA ALA A 111 6.54 5.89 4.58
C ALA A 111 5.24 5.09 4.75
N PRO A 112 4.13 5.74 5.15
CA PRO A 112 2.86 5.07 5.37
C PRO A 112 2.39 4.27 4.15
N LEU A 113 1.82 3.09 4.43
CA LEU A 113 1.33 2.13 3.45
C LEU A 113 -0.19 1.99 3.51
N SER A 114 -0.81 1.81 2.34
CA SER A 114 -2.16 1.24 2.24
C SER A 114 -2.02 -0.20 1.76
N VAL A 115 -2.48 -1.16 2.56
CA VAL A 115 -2.30 -2.59 2.27
C VAL A 115 -3.64 -3.30 2.17
N GLY A 116 -3.86 -3.97 1.04
CA GLY A 116 -4.95 -4.92 0.86
C GLY A 116 -4.51 -6.34 1.16
N LEU A 117 -5.22 -7.01 2.06
CA LEU A 117 -5.05 -8.42 2.31
C LEU A 117 -6.07 -9.20 1.49
N VAL A 118 -5.60 -10.11 0.64
CA VAL A 118 -6.43 -11.01 -0.19
C VAL A 118 -6.21 -12.41 0.33
N PHE A 119 -7.20 -12.92 1.06
CA PHE A 119 -7.08 -14.11 1.87
C PHE A 119 -7.98 -15.24 1.34
N ASP A 120 -7.34 -16.32 0.97
CA ASP A 120 -8.00 -17.52 0.45
C ASP A 120 -8.71 -18.29 1.55
N THR A 121 -10.01 -18.52 1.37
CA THR A 121 -10.87 -19.30 2.26
C THR A 121 -11.51 -20.48 1.53
N SER A 122 -10.97 -20.88 0.37
CA SER A 122 -11.43 -22.03 -0.39
C SER A 122 -11.25 -23.36 0.37
N GLY A 123 -11.88 -24.40 -0.13
CA GLY A 123 -11.86 -25.73 0.51
C GLY A 123 -10.46 -26.33 0.64
N SER A 124 -9.55 -26.04 -0.30
CA SER A 124 -8.15 -26.49 -0.29
C SER A 124 -7.30 -25.87 0.83
N MET A 125 -7.77 -24.75 1.42
CA MET A 125 -7.10 -24.07 2.51
C MET A 125 -7.36 -24.68 3.90
N GLY A 126 -8.18 -25.71 4.04
CA GLY A 126 -8.67 -26.23 5.32
C GLY A 126 -7.61 -26.42 6.40
N ASN A 127 -6.59 -27.23 6.13
CA ASN A 127 -5.47 -27.47 7.06
C ASN A 127 -4.44 -26.32 7.11
N LYS A 128 -4.45 -25.44 6.11
CA LYS A 128 -3.52 -24.29 5.96
C LYS A 128 -4.03 -23.05 6.68
N LEU A 129 -5.35 -22.92 6.87
CA LEU A 129 -6.04 -21.72 7.32
C LEU A 129 -5.49 -21.16 8.64
N GLN A 130 -5.21 -22.00 9.63
CA GLN A 130 -4.70 -21.58 10.92
C GLN A 130 -3.30 -20.93 10.79
N LYS A 131 -2.42 -21.52 9.99
CA LYS A 131 -1.07 -20.98 9.76
C LYS A 131 -1.11 -19.72 8.92
N SER A 132 -2.03 -19.63 7.96
CA SER A 132 -2.26 -18.42 7.16
C SER A 132 -2.74 -17.25 8.02
N ARG A 133 -3.61 -17.47 9.00
CA ARG A 133 -4.00 -16.43 9.98
C ARG A 133 -2.81 -15.95 10.82
N LEU A 134 -1.96 -16.87 11.28
CA LEU A 134 -0.73 -16.53 12.00
C LEU A 134 0.21 -15.71 11.12
N ALA A 135 0.29 -16.02 9.82
CA ALA A 135 1.06 -15.25 8.86
C ALA A 135 0.55 -13.80 8.75
N VAL A 136 -0.78 -13.61 8.60
CA VAL A 136 -1.38 -12.26 8.61
C VAL A 136 -1.06 -11.54 9.92
N THR A 137 -1.17 -12.20 11.07
CA THR A 137 -0.84 -11.60 12.36
C THR A 137 0.63 -11.15 12.43
N GLN A 138 1.57 -11.94 11.92
CA GLN A 138 2.99 -11.56 11.91
C GLN A 138 3.27 -10.43 10.92
N PHE A 139 2.60 -10.41 9.77
CA PHE A 139 2.66 -9.29 8.83
C PHE A 139 2.18 -7.99 9.49
N LEU A 140 1.01 -8.00 10.12
CA LEU A 140 0.42 -6.83 10.77
C LEU A 140 1.26 -6.30 11.95
N LYS A 141 2.09 -7.14 12.60
CA LYS A 141 3.05 -6.67 13.62
C LYS A 141 4.15 -5.78 13.07
N THR A 142 4.39 -5.80 11.77
CA THR A 142 5.35 -4.91 11.11
C THR A 142 4.75 -3.55 10.73
N ALA A 143 3.47 -3.33 11.01
CA ALA A 143 2.73 -2.14 10.62
C ALA A 143 3.17 -0.89 11.38
N ASN A 144 3.12 0.25 10.69
CA ASN A 144 3.24 1.57 11.30
C ASN A 144 1.87 2.08 11.73
N PRO A 145 1.79 2.99 12.73
CA PRO A 145 0.53 3.58 13.18
C PRO A 145 -0.23 4.35 12.09
N GLU A 146 0.45 4.82 11.05
CA GLU A 146 -0.14 5.59 9.94
C GLU A 146 -0.60 4.72 8.77
N ASP A 147 -0.34 3.41 8.83
CA ASP A 147 -0.80 2.47 7.82
C ASP A 147 -2.31 2.28 7.88
N GLU A 148 -2.86 1.86 6.75
CA GLU A 148 -4.24 1.41 6.68
C GLU A 148 -4.34 0.08 5.95
N PHE A 149 -5.31 -0.73 6.35
CA PHE A 149 -5.50 -2.09 5.87
C PHE A 149 -6.93 -2.30 5.43
N PHE A 150 -7.15 -3.17 4.45
CA PHE A 150 -8.47 -3.76 4.18
C PHE A 150 -8.33 -5.27 3.97
N LEU A 151 -9.43 -6.00 4.11
CA LEU A 151 -9.48 -7.44 3.94
C LEU A 151 -10.50 -7.83 2.89
N VAL A 152 -10.03 -8.57 1.89
CA VAL A 152 -10.86 -9.34 0.95
C VAL A 152 -10.66 -10.82 1.26
N GLU A 153 -11.73 -11.52 1.62
CA GLU A 153 -11.76 -12.97 1.65
C GLU A 153 -12.37 -13.51 0.37
N PHE A 154 -11.91 -14.66 -0.08
CA PHE A 154 -12.48 -15.28 -1.26
C PHE A 154 -12.54 -16.80 -1.20
N ASN A 155 -13.59 -17.33 -1.80
CA ASN A 155 -13.85 -18.73 -2.08
C ASN A 155 -14.57 -18.82 -3.43
N ASP A 156 -15.84 -19.24 -3.47
CA ASP A 156 -16.67 -19.25 -4.70
C ASP A 156 -16.78 -17.86 -5.34
N ARG A 157 -16.63 -16.80 -4.54
CA ARG A 157 -16.61 -15.38 -4.93
C ARG A 157 -15.87 -14.55 -3.90
N PRO A 158 -15.27 -13.41 -4.29
CA PRO A 158 -14.63 -12.50 -3.34
C PRO A 158 -15.65 -11.64 -2.59
N GLU A 159 -15.28 -11.30 -1.36
CA GLU A 159 -16.04 -10.39 -0.49
C GLU A 159 -15.07 -9.42 0.20
N LEU A 160 -15.41 -8.12 0.20
CA LEU A 160 -14.73 -7.13 1.02
C LEU A 160 -15.26 -7.23 2.45
N VAL A 161 -14.53 -7.92 3.32
CA VAL A 161 -14.98 -8.21 4.69
C VAL A 161 -14.69 -7.05 5.64
N VAL A 162 -13.51 -6.45 5.51
CA VAL A 162 -13.13 -5.26 6.28
C VAL A 162 -12.71 -4.17 5.30
N PRO A 163 -13.40 -3.02 5.27
CA PRO A 163 -12.98 -1.86 4.48
C PRO A 163 -11.70 -1.24 5.07
N PHE A 164 -11.15 -0.18 4.45
CA PHE A 164 -9.96 0.48 4.97
C PHE A 164 -10.09 0.89 6.43
N THR A 165 -9.18 0.38 7.26
CA THR A 165 -9.05 0.67 8.70
C THR A 165 -7.58 0.82 9.08
N PRO A 166 -7.23 1.75 10.00
CA PRO A 166 -5.90 1.77 10.61
C PRO A 166 -5.76 0.74 11.74
N ASN A 167 -6.87 0.11 12.16
CA ASN A 167 -6.89 -0.84 13.26
C ASN A 167 -6.63 -2.26 12.76
N SER A 168 -5.41 -2.75 12.91
CA SER A 168 -5.02 -4.11 12.52
C SER A 168 -5.75 -5.22 13.30
N GLU A 169 -6.31 -4.92 14.49
CA GLU A 169 -7.08 -5.89 15.27
C GLU A 169 -8.41 -6.24 14.60
N GLU A 170 -9.04 -5.30 13.88
CA GLU A 170 -10.26 -5.57 13.13
C GLU A 170 -10.04 -6.66 12.07
N ILE A 171 -8.91 -6.61 11.36
CA ILE A 171 -8.50 -7.63 10.40
C ILE A 171 -8.31 -8.99 11.09
N GLN A 172 -7.58 -9.02 12.21
CA GLN A 172 -7.31 -10.26 12.95
C GLN A 172 -8.58 -10.88 13.52
N ASN A 173 -9.47 -10.07 14.08
CA ASN A 173 -10.74 -10.50 14.63
C ASN A 173 -11.65 -11.09 13.54
N SER A 174 -11.72 -10.45 12.37
CA SER A 174 -12.49 -10.96 11.24
C SER A 174 -12.00 -12.35 10.83
N LEU A 175 -10.70 -12.51 10.64
CA LEU A 175 -10.10 -13.79 10.24
C LEU A 175 -10.31 -14.91 11.27
N THR A 176 -10.52 -14.60 12.55
CA THR A 176 -10.67 -15.61 13.61
C THR A 176 -11.85 -16.55 13.36
N PHE A 177 -12.95 -16.04 12.80
CA PHE A 177 -14.17 -16.80 12.56
C PHE A 177 -14.30 -17.36 11.15
N THR A 178 -13.35 -17.06 10.26
CA THR A 178 -13.33 -17.53 8.88
C THR A 178 -13.24 -19.05 8.80
N GLN A 179 -14.01 -19.64 7.91
CA GLN A 179 -13.99 -21.08 7.66
C GLN A 179 -13.66 -21.37 6.20
N SER A 180 -12.85 -22.40 5.95
CA SER A 180 -12.55 -22.81 4.59
C SER A 180 -13.72 -23.61 3.99
N LYS A 181 -14.15 -23.20 2.78
CA LYS A 181 -15.22 -23.86 2.03
C LYS A 181 -15.24 -23.39 0.58
N GLY A 182 -15.89 -24.17 -0.28
CA GLY A 182 -16.17 -23.75 -1.64
C GLY A 182 -14.98 -23.85 -2.59
N ARG A 183 -15.10 -23.18 -3.72
CA ARG A 183 -14.16 -23.14 -4.85
C ARG A 183 -13.18 -21.95 -4.66
N THR A 184 -12.45 -21.58 -5.71
CA THR A 184 -11.41 -20.55 -5.64
C THR A 184 -11.61 -19.54 -6.76
N ALA A 185 -12.01 -18.29 -6.42
CA ALA A 185 -12.18 -17.17 -7.33
C ALA A 185 -11.05 -16.14 -7.12
N LEU A 186 -9.80 -16.55 -7.32
CA LEU A 186 -8.60 -15.75 -7.06
C LEU A 186 -8.51 -14.52 -7.97
N LEU A 187 -8.78 -14.68 -9.27
CA LEU A 187 -8.69 -13.56 -10.24
C LEU A 187 -9.73 -12.48 -9.95
N ASP A 188 -10.96 -12.89 -9.61
CA ASP A 188 -12.02 -11.96 -9.16
C ASP A 188 -11.61 -11.23 -7.88
N ALA A 189 -10.92 -11.91 -6.94
CA ALA A 189 -10.45 -11.31 -5.69
C ALA A 189 -9.34 -10.27 -5.92
N ILE A 190 -8.39 -10.57 -6.80
CA ILE A 190 -7.34 -9.62 -7.21
C ILE A 190 -8.00 -8.38 -7.83
N TYR A 191 -8.97 -8.55 -8.72
CA TYR A 191 -9.68 -7.44 -9.35
C TYR A 191 -10.42 -6.57 -8.33
N LEU A 192 -11.15 -7.19 -7.39
CA LEU A 192 -11.85 -6.49 -6.32
C LEU A 192 -10.87 -5.68 -5.45
N ALA A 193 -9.76 -6.30 -5.05
CA ALA A 193 -8.75 -5.65 -4.21
C ALA A 193 -8.11 -4.46 -4.94
N MET A 194 -7.73 -4.59 -6.22
CA MET A 194 -7.19 -3.48 -7.02
C MET A 194 -8.18 -2.31 -7.14
N ASN A 195 -9.47 -2.60 -7.36
CA ASN A 195 -10.49 -1.56 -7.42
C ASN A 195 -10.70 -0.87 -6.07
N HIS A 196 -10.66 -1.62 -4.97
CA HIS A 196 -10.79 -1.04 -3.63
C HIS A 196 -9.56 -0.18 -3.29
N MET A 197 -8.36 -0.58 -3.72
CA MET A 197 -7.11 0.14 -3.53
C MET A 197 -7.11 1.55 -4.15
N LYS A 198 -7.97 1.83 -5.13
CA LYS A 198 -8.15 3.20 -5.68
C LYS A 198 -8.62 4.22 -4.63
N LYS A 199 -9.20 3.76 -3.51
CA LYS A 199 -9.65 4.59 -2.38
C LYS A 199 -8.57 4.79 -1.31
N ALA A 200 -7.38 4.24 -1.50
CA ALA A 200 -6.27 4.32 -0.56
C ALA A 200 -5.81 5.75 -0.34
N ARG A 201 -5.54 6.10 0.93
CA ARG A 201 -5.06 7.43 1.34
C ARG A 201 -3.56 7.60 1.16
N ASN A 202 -2.80 6.52 1.39
CA ASN A 202 -1.36 6.57 1.33
C ASN A 202 -0.86 6.39 -0.12
N PRO A 203 0.23 7.09 -0.50
CA PRO A 203 0.78 7.02 -1.85
C PRO A 203 1.42 5.65 -2.14
N ARG A 204 1.95 4.98 -1.10
CA ARG A 204 2.51 3.63 -1.24
C ARG A 204 1.41 2.60 -1.03
N LYS A 205 1.22 1.75 -2.03
CA LYS A 205 0.10 0.80 -2.09
C LYS A 205 0.61 -0.60 -2.34
N ALA A 206 0.15 -1.55 -1.54
CA ALA A 206 0.49 -2.96 -1.71
C ALA A 206 -0.73 -3.86 -1.54
N ILE A 207 -0.73 -4.99 -2.22
CA ILE A 207 -1.67 -6.08 -2.00
C ILE A 207 -0.85 -7.31 -1.60
N LEU A 208 -1.23 -7.95 -0.50
CA LEU A 208 -0.67 -9.23 -0.06
C LEU A 208 -1.70 -10.34 -0.29
N ILE A 209 -1.39 -11.25 -1.21
CA ILE A 209 -2.20 -12.42 -1.51
C ILE A 209 -1.67 -13.60 -0.69
N ILE A 210 -2.57 -14.34 -0.04
CA ILE A 210 -2.25 -15.60 0.66
C ILE A 210 -3.20 -16.66 0.11
N SER A 211 -2.68 -17.57 -0.72
CA SER A 211 -3.48 -18.57 -1.44
C SER A 211 -2.62 -19.78 -1.80
N ASP A 212 -3.25 -20.90 -2.14
CA ASP A 212 -2.57 -22.02 -2.79
C ASP A 212 -2.53 -21.88 -4.33
N GLY A 213 -3.01 -20.75 -4.86
CA GLY A 213 -2.83 -20.30 -6.23
C GLY A 213 -3.76 -20.90 -7.27
N GLY A 214 -4.60 -21.86 -6.91
CA GLY A 214 -5.62 -22.38 -7.83
C GLY A 214 -6.67 -21.32 -8.17
N ASP A 215 -7.18 -21.32 -9.40
CA ASP A 215 -8.38 -20.57 -9.78
C ASP A 215 -9.31 -21.48 -10.58
N ASN A 216 -10.54 -21.62 -10.14
CA ASN A 216 -11.52 -22.49 -10.79
C ASN A 216 -12.95 -21.93 -10.74
N SER A 217 -13.11 -20.68 -10.31
CA SER A 217 -14.44 -20.08 -10.12
C SER A 217 -14.52 -18.61 -10.53
N SER A 218 -13.42 -17.98 -10.95
CA SER A 218 -13.43 -16.58 -11.38
C SER A 218 -14.17 -16.37 -12.70
N ARG A 219 -14.70 -15.17 -12.87
CA ARG A 219 -15.31 -14.69 -14.11
C ARG A 219 -14.28 -14.00 -15.00
N TYR A 220 -13.28 -13.37 -14.41
CA TYR A 220 -12.17 -12.78 -15.12
C TYR A 220 -11.18 -13.85 -15.57
N THR A 221 -10.59 -13.63 -16.74
CA THR A 221 -9.50 -14.44 -17.27
C THR A 221 -8.14 -13.95 -16.76
N GLU A 222 -7.14 -14.81 -16.79
CA GLU A 222 -5.77 -14.42 -16.46
C GLU A 222 -5.28 -13.22 -17.30
N SER A 223 -5.60 -13.20 -18.61
CA SER A 223 -5.20 -12.13 -19.51
C SER A 223 -5.80 -10.77 -19.09
N GLU A 224 -7.07 -10.75 -18.70
CA GLU A 224 -7.72 -9.52 -18.22
C GLU A 224 -7.09 -9.02 -16.92
N ILE A 225 -6.80 -9.93 -15.98
CA ILE A 225 -6.15 -9.55 -14.72
C ILE A 225 -4.72 -9.09 -14.95
N LYS A 226 -3.94 -9.75 -15.78
CA LYS A 226 -2.58 -9.33 -16.13
C LYS A 226 -2.55 -7.93 -16.76
N ASN A 227 -3.53 -7.61 -17.61
CA ASN A 227 -3.66 -6.25 -18.16
C ASN A 227 -4.05 -5.24 -17.07
N ALA A 228 -5.05 -5.54 -16.24
CA ALA A 228 -5.48 -4.66 -15.15
C ALA A 228 -4.34 -4.38 -14.13
N VAL A 229 -3.53 -5.39 -13.84
CA VAL A 229 -2.36 -5.28 -12.94
C VAL A 229 -1.29 -4.34 -13.50
N ARG A 230 -1.07 -4.33 -14.83
CA ARG A 230 -0.12 -3.40 -15.48
C ARG A 230 -0.57 -1.94 -15.37
N GLU A 231 -1.88 -1.70 -15.34
CA GLU A 231 -2.45 -0.36 -15.18
C GLU A 231 -2.46 0.10 -13.72
N ALA A 232 -2.46 -0.84 -12.78
CA ALA A 232 -2.56 -0.53 -11.37
C ALA A 232 -1.24 0.03 -10.82
N ASP A 233 -1.33 1.14 -10.09
CA ASP A 233 -0.21 1.69 -9.32
C ASP A 233 -0.18 1.05 -7.92
N VAL A 234 0.01 -0.28 -7.89
CA VAL A 234 -0.05 -1.12 -6.68
C VAL A 234 0.99 -2.22 -6.81
N GLN A 235 1.77 -2.46 -5.78
CA GLN A 235 2.67 -3.62 -5.72
C GLN A 235 1.91 -4.85 -5.21
N ILE A 236 2.05 -5.98 -5.89
CA ILE A 236 1.40 -7.23 -5.48
C ILE A 236 2.47 -8.19 -4.96
N TYR A 237 2.30 -8.59 -3.70
CA TYR A 237 3.06 -9.65 -3.06
C TYR A 237 2.18 -10.88 -2.93
N ALA A 238 2.73 -12.06 -3.13
CA ALA A 238 1.98 -13.30 -3.00
C ALA A 238 2.74 -14.32 -2.15
N ILE A 239 2.06 -14.91 -1.18
CA ILE A 239 2.49 -16.13 -0.49
C ILE A 239 1.71 -17.29 -1.11
N GLY A 240 2.40 -18.09 -1.90
CA GLY A 240 1.85 -19.29 -2.51
C GLY A 240 2.10 -20.51 -1.63
N ILE A 241 1.05 -21.15 -1.17
CA ILE A 241 1.12 -22.28 -0.23
C ILE A 241 1.03 -23.60 -1.00
N PHE A 242 2.16 -24.23 -1.26
CA PHE A 242 2.26 -25.43 -2.10
C PHE A 242 2.80 -26.59 -1.28
N GLU A 243 1.90 -27.34 -0.60
CA GLU A 243 2.33 -28.57 0.06
C GLU A 243 2.92 -29.55 -0.96
N PRO A 244 4.03 -30.25 -0.63
CA PRO A 244 4.62 -31.29 -1.47
C PRO A 244 3.73 -32.54 -1.47
N ILE A 245 2.54 -32.41 -2.03
CA ILE A 245 1.68 -33.57 -2.29
C ILE A 245 2.26 -34.30 -3.50
N SER A 246 2.38 -35.62 -3.38
CA SER A 246 2.69 -36.51 -4.52
C SER A 246 1.91 -36.05 -5.75
N ALA A 247 2.57 -35.82 -6.87
CA ALA A 247 2.03 -35.25 -8.12
C ALA A 247 0.78 -35.94 -8.68
N ARG A 248 0.30 -37.00 -8.03
CA ARG A 248 -0.86 -37.80 -8.44
C ARG A 248 -2.24 -37.24 -8.03
N GLY A 249 -2.30 -36.09 -7.34
CA GLY A 249 -3.59 -35.58 -6.84
C GLY A 249 -3.86 -34.10 -7.14
N ARG A 250 -2.96 -33.36 -7.86
CA ARG A 250 -3.19 -31.98 -8.20
C ARG A 250 -4.01 -31.83 -9.47
N THR A 251 -4.95 -30.87 -9.46
CA THR A 251 -5.64 -30.44 -10.66
C THR A 251 -4.72 -29.59 -11.56
N ALA A 252 -5.10 -29.39 -12.83
CA ALA A 252 -4.33 -28.54 -13.75
C ALA A 252 -4.27 -27.09 -13.23
N GLU A 253 -5.33 -26.61 -12.59
CA GLU A 253 -5.45 -25.29 -12.00
C GLU A 253 -4.48 -25.12 -10.82
N GLU A 254 -4.40 -26.11 -9.92
CA GLU A 254 -3.44 -26.08 -8.81
C GLU A 254 -1.99 -26.14 -9.28
N MET A 255 -1.71 -26.77 -10.43
CA MET A 255 -0.38 -26.77 -11.03
C MET A 255 -0.03 -25.42 -11.69
N GLY A 256 -1.01 -24.69 -12.20
CA GLY A 256 -0.85 -23.37 -12.82
C GLY A 256 -0.68 -22.23 -11.80
N GLY A 257 -1.19 -22.40 -10.57
CA GLY A 257 -1.24 -21.38 -9.53
C GLY A 257 0.09 -20.67 -9.23
N PRO A 258 1.21 -21.40 -9.04
CA PRO A 258 2.51 -20.78 -8.79
C PRO A 258 2.95 -19.83 -9.90
N GLY A 259 2.72 -20.20 -11.16
CA GLY A 259 3.04 -19.39 -12.33
C GLY A 259 2.24 -18.09 -12.36
N LEU A 260 0.93 -18.18 -12.13
CA LEU A 260 0.04 -17.02 -12.08
C LEU A 260 0.45 -16.04 -10.98
N LEU A 261 0.65 -16.52 -9.75
CA LEU A 261 1.04 -15.67 -8.62
C LEU A 261 2.40 -14.99 -8.87
N SER A 262 3.37 -15.71 -9.47
CA SER A 262 4.68 -15.16 -9.81
C SER A 262 4.57 -14.05 -10.84
N GLU A 263 3.83 -14.29 -11.92
CA GLU A 263 3.70 -13.33 -13.01
C GLU A 263 2.98 -12.05 -12.57
N VAL A 264 1.88 -12.18 -11.81
CA VAL A 264 1.13 -11.03 -11.27
C VAL A 264 1.99 -10.21 -10.31
N ALA A 265 2.75 -10.86 -9.44
CA ALA A 265 3.64 -10.17 -8.51
C ALA A 265 4.78 -9.44 -9.24
N GLU A 266 5.49 -10.14 -10.14
CA GLU A 266 6.65 -9.60 -10.85
C GLU A 266 6.32 -8.38 -11.72
N GLN A 267 5.16 -8.37 -12.37
CA GLN A 267 4.72 -7.23 -13.20
C GLN A 267 4.60 -5.93 -12.42
N THR A 268 4.26 -6.00 -11.14
CA THR A 268 4.07 -4.84 -10.26
C THR A 268 5.32 -4.43 -9.48
N GLY A 269 6.41 -5.19 -9.60
CA GLY A 269 7.62 -4.99 -8.79
C GLY A 269 7.51 -5.57 -7.38
N GLY A 270 6.46 -6.32 -7.09
CA GLY A 270 6.37 -7.16 -5.91
C GLY A 270 7.03 -8.52 -6.13
N ARG A 271 6.74 -9.47 -5.25
CA ARG A 271 7.39 -10.79 -5.25
C ARG A 271 6.44 -11.90 -4.88
N HIS A 272 6.67 -13.06 -5.45
CA HIS A 272 6.03 -14.30 -5.06
C HIS A 272 6.97 -15.10 -4.13
N PHE A 273 6.41 -15.62 -3.04
CA PHE A 273 7.08 -16.44 -2.03
C PHE A 273 6.39 -17.80 -1.98
N PRO A 274 6.91 -18.81 -2.70
CA PRO A 274 6.39 -20.17 -2.58
C PRO A 274 6.79 -20.74 -1.22
N VAL A 275 5.82 -21.31 -0.51
CA VAL A 275 5.99 -21.90 0.82
C VAL A 275 5.50 -23.35 0.76
N GLU A 276 6.40 -24.29 1.02
CA GLU A 276 6.10 -25.73 1.09
C GLU A 276 5.86 -26.20 2.53
N ASN A 277 6.52 -25.55 3.49
CA ASN A 277 6.37 -25.85 4.91
C ASN A 277 5.52 -24.78 5.59
N LEU A 278 4.31 -25.16 6.02
CA LEU A 278 3.35 -24.26 6.67
C LEU A 278 3.90 -23.53 7.90
N ASN A 279 4.94 -24.07 8.56
CA ASN A 279 5.53 -23.42 9.72
C ASN A 279 6.35 -22.18 9.34
N GLU A 280 6.76 -22.04 8.08
CA GLU A 280 7.50 -20.89 7.59
C GLU A 280 6.60 -19.70 7.21
N LEU A 281 5.28 -19.92 7.06
CA LEU A 281 4.32 -18.89 6.64
C LEU A 281 4.40 -17.61 7.48
N PRO A 282 4.45 -17.66 8.83
CA PRO A 282 4.53 -16.46 9.64
C PRO A 282 5.82 -15.67 9.41
N ASP A 283 6.95 -16.35 9.25
CA ASP A 283 8.25 -15.71 9.02
C ASP A 283 8.34 -15.08 7.63
N VAL A 284 7.79 -15.76 6.62
CA VAL A 284 7.69 -15.24 5.25
C VAL A 284 6.81 -13.97 5.23
N ALA A 285 5.68 -13.97 5.92
CA ALA A 285 4.79 -12.82 5.99
C ALA A 285 5.45 -11.63 6.72
N ALA A 286 6.14 -11.87 7.85
CA ALA A 286 6.92 -10.85 8.55
C ALA A 286 8.02 -10.28 7.64
N LYS A 287 8.71 -11.14 6.89
CA LYS A 287 9.73 -10.73 5.92
C LYS A 287 9.15 -9.81 4.84
N ILE A 288 7.97 -10.10 4.30
CA ILE A 288 7.30 -9.23 3.32
C ILE A 288 6.98 -7.87 3.95
N GLY A 289 6.48 -7.83 5.18
CA GLY A 289 6.21 -6.57 5.87
C GLY A 289 7.47 -5.72 6.06
N ILE A 290 8.59 -6.34 6.44
CA ILE A 290 9.88 -5.65 6.55
C ILE A 290 10.37 -5.19 5.16
N GLU A 291 10.18 -6.01 4.11
CA GLU A 291 10.55 -5.66 2.73
C GLU A 291 9.82 -4.41 2.26
N LEU A 292 8.52 -4.35 2.44
CA LEU A 292 7.71 -3.20 2.08
C LEU A 292 8.18 -1.90 2.74
N ARG A 293 8.81 -1.96 3.91
CA ARG A 293 9.33 -0.78 4.61
C ARG A 293 10.71 -0.34 4.16
N ASN A 294 11.51 -1.28 3.65
CA ASN A 294 12.90 -1.04 3.28
C ASN A 294 13.10 -0.87 1.76
N GLN A 295 12.11 -0.34 1.07
CA GLN A 295 12.19 -0.06 -0.36
C GLN A 295 12.84 1.29 -0.63
N TYR A 296 13.58 1.34 -1.73
CA TYR A 296 14.02 2.60 -2.33
C TYR A 296 12.92 3.16 -3.22
N VAL A 297 12.72 4.47 -3.20
CA VAL A 297 11.80 5.17 -4.09
C VAL A 297 12.61 6.04 -5.04
N LEU A 298 12.57 5.72 -6.33
CA LEU A 298 13.23 6.48 -7.39
C LEU A 298 12.19 7.33 -8.11
N GLY A 299 12.32 8.64 -8.05
CA GLY A 299 11.47 9.57 -8.77
C GLY A 299 12.19 10.18 -9.95
N TYR A 300 11.52 10.26 -11.10
CA TYR A 300 12.04 10.91 -12.29
C TYR A 300 10.95 11.59 -13.10
N ASN A 301 11.35 12.60 -13.89
CA ASN A 301 10.48 13.23 -14.87
C ASN A 301 10.80 12.61 -16.24
N PRO A 302 9.85 11.91 -16.87
CA PRO A 302 10.10 11.27 -18.17
C PRO A 302 10.61 12.26 -19.22
N LYS A 303 11.67 11.88 -19.96
CA LYS A 303 12.14 12.66 -21.11
C LYS A 303 11.12 12.68 -22.23
N ASN A 304 10.35 11.59 -22.37
CA ASN A 304 9.19 11.57 -23.25
C ASN A 304 7.95 12.04 -22.48
N SER A 305 7.52 13.28 -22.72
CA SER A 305 6.37 13.91 -22.08
C SER A 305 5.05 13.72 -22.85
N GLU A 306 5.02 12.88 -23.89
CA GLU A 306 3.80 12.61 -24.66
C GLU A 306 2.73 11.98 -23.77
N ARG A 307 1.49 12.50 -23.86
CA ARG A 307 0.30 11.99 -23.17
C ARG A 307 -0.50 11.11 -24.15
N ASP A 308 0.10 10.00 -24.57
CA ASP A 308 -0.42 9.13 -25.60
C ASP A 308 -1.11 7.87 -25.10
N GLY A 309 -1.21 7.70 -23.76
CA GLY A 309 -1.81 6.53 -23.13
C GLY A 309 -1.04 5.23 -23.37
N LYS A 310 0.16 5.28 -23.96
CA LYS A 310 0.93 4.06 -24.24
C LYS A 310 1.68 3.56 -23.01
N TYR A 311 1.92 2.25 -23.01
CA TYR A 311 2.75 1.61 -21.99
C TYR A 311 4.22 1.99 -22.19
N ARG A 312 4.89 2.39 -21.08
CA ARG A 312 6.30 2.76 -20.99
C ARG A 312 7.03 1.71 -20.19
N HIS A 313 7.99 1.02 -20.80
CA HIS A 313 8.81 0.05 -20.08
C HIS A 313 9.85 0.76 -19.22
N VAL A 314 9.98 0.29 -17.98
CA VAL A 314 10.97 0.79 -17.02
C VAL A 314 11.98 -0.30 -16.72
N GLN A 315 13.25 0.07 -16.61
CA GLN A 315 14.32 -0.81 -16.19
C GLN A 315 15.21 -0.11 -15.17
N VAL A 316 15.47 -0.78 -14.04
CA VAL A 316 16.45 -0.33 -13.05
C VAL A 316 17.65 -1.26 -13.11
N LYS A 317 18.85 -0.67 -13.27
CA LYS A 317 20.12 -1.38 -13.18
C LYS A 317 20.87 -0.93 -11.95
N LEU A 318 21.47 -1.88 -11.23
CA LEU A 318 22.30 -1.57 -10.08
C LEU A 318 23.77 -1.42 -10.51
N VAL A 319 24.39 -0.35 -10.05
CA VAL A 319 25.84 -0.20 -10.06
C VAL A 319 26.36 -0.85 -8.78
N GLN A 320 27.01 -1.98 -8.93
CA GLN A 320 27.40 -2.80 -7.77
C GLN A 320 28.43 -2.07 -6.89
N PRO A 321 28.12 -1.88 -5.60
CA PRO A 321 29.08 -1.34 -4.64
C PRO A 321 30.25 -2.32 -4.44
N ARG A 322 31.44 -1.79 -4.20
CA ARG A 322 32.60 -2.62 -3.90
C ARG A 322 32.38 -3.41 -2.61
N GLY A 323 32.68 -4.71 -2.64
CA GLY A 323 32.61 -5.60 -1.47
C GLY A 323 31.24 -6.23 -1.21
N LEU A 324 30.21 -5.91 -1.99
CA LEU A 324 28.92 -6.59 -1.93
C LEU A 324 28.83 -7.72 -2.98
N PRO A 325 28.08 -8.79 -2.69
CA PRO A 325 27.78 -9.83 -3.69
C PRO A 325 26.92 -9.26 -4.82
N PRO A 326 26.69 -10.00 -5.91
CA PRO A 326 25.74 -9.59 -6.95
C PRO A 326 24.37 -9.31 -6.36
N LEU A 327 23.81 -8.13 -6.64
CA LEU A 327 22.52 -7.69 -6.12
C LEU A 327 21.42 -7.85 -7.17
N LYS A 328 20.20 -8.14 -6.71
CA LYS A 328 19.00 -8.21 -7.56
C LYS A 328 18.03 -7.09 -7.16
N ALA A 329 17.53 -6.36 -8.16
CA ALA A 329 16.50 -5.36 -7.99
C ALA A 329 15.14 -5.90 -8.45
N PHE A 330 14.09 -5.62 -7.67
CA PHE A 330 12.70 -5.88 -8.01
C PHE A 330 11.98 -4.53 -8.08
N PHE A 331 11.30 -4.28 -9.19
CA PHE A 331 10.63 -3.02 -9.49
C PHE A 331 9.54 -3.26 -10.54
N ARG A 332 8.57 -2.35 -10.64
CA ARG A 332 7.52 -2.45 -11.67
C ARG A 332 8.12 -2.36 -13.08
N LEU A 333 7.65 -3.21 -13.98
CA LEU A 333 8.21 -3.32 -15.34
C LEU A 333 7.84 -2.15 -16.26
N GLY A 334 6.88 -1.33 -15.86
CA GLY A 334 6.45 -0.17 -16.63
C GLY A 334 5.18 0.46 -16.06
N TYR A 335 4.66 1.43 -16.80
CA TYR A 335 3.43 2.15 -16.49
C TYR A 335 2.77 2.67 -17.77
N TYR A 336 1.51 3.04 -17.71
CA TYR A 336 0.83 3.72 -18.82
C TYR A 336 1.02 5.24 -18.70
N ALA A 337 1.50 5.86 -19.77
CA ALA A 337 1.56 7.32 -19.86
C ALA A 337 0.15 7.91 -19.69
N PRO A 338 0.00 9.11 -19.10
CA PRO A 338 -1.30 9.76 -19.03
C PRO A 338 -1.93 9.88 -20.42
N SER A 339 -3.24 9.66 -20.53
CA SER A 339 -4.02 10.02 -21.71
C SER A 339 -4.51 11.48 -21.58
N GLN A 340 -4.69 12.16 -22.72
CA GLN A 340 -5.21 13.52 -22.75
C GLN A 340 -6.61 13.61 -22.16
#